data_2915d71b3b110f614e9ab191ca71979b
#
_entry.id   2915d71b3b110f614e9ab191ca71979b
#
_cell.length_a   1.000
_cell.length_b   1.000
_cell.length_c   1.000
_cell.angle_alpha   90.00
_cell.angle_beta   90.00
_cell.angle_gamma   90.00
#
_symmetry.space_group_name_H-M   'P 1'
#
loop_
_entity.id
_entity.type
_entity.pdbx_description
1 polymer ?
#
loop_
_entity_poly.entity_id
_entity_poly.type
_entity_poly.pdbx_seq_one_letter_code
_entity_poly.pdbx_strand_id
1 'polypeptide(L)' 'MAAADPKLERLLKAEREAFERYDRLRGYPGNVQEVALALWTEASEAVREYRLKNP' A
#
# COMPACT_ATOMS: atom_id res chain seq x y z
N MET A 1 -19.97 -12.25 -14.07
CA MET A 1 -19.32 -11.25 -13.25
C MET A 1 -18.12 -11.83 -12.54
N ALA A 2 -17.00 -11.14 -12.64
CA ALA A 2 -15.79 -11.65 -12.00
C ALA A 2 -15.96 -11.65 -10.49
N ALA A 3 -15.58 -12.74 -9.87
CA ALA A 3 -15.61 -12.80 -8.43
C ALA A 3 -14.60 -11.83 -7.84
N ALA A 4 -14.94 -11.23 -6.72
CA ALA A 4 -14.00 -10.39 -6.01
C ALA A 4 -12.82 -11.23 -5.57
N ASP A 5 -11.63 -10.69 -5.70
CA ASP A 5 -10.41 -11.37 -5.28
C ASP A 5 -10.07 -10.88 -3.87
N PRO A 6 -10.38 -11.68 -2.83
CA PRO A 6 -10.18 -11.20 -1.46
C PRO A 6 -8.72 -10.91 -1.15
N LYS A 7 -7.79 -11.62 -1.79
CA LYS A 7 -6.39 -11.35 -1.56
C LYS A 7 -5.97 -10.02 -2.17
N LEU A 8 -6.42 -9.75 -3.39
CA LEU A 8 -6.14 -8.47 -4.02
C LEU A 8 -6.78 -7.33 -3.24
N GLU A 9 -8.00 -7.53 -2.77
CA GLU A 9 -8.68 -6.50 -1.99
C GLU A 9 -7.91 -6.17 -0.72
N ARG A 10 -7.35 -7.18 -0.05
CA ARG A 10 -6.54 -6.94 1.14
C ARG A 10 -5.28 -6.16 0.80
N LEU A 11 -4.65 -6.49 -0.31
CA LEU A 11 -3.45 -5.78 -0.72
C LEU A 11 -3.75 -4.33 -1.07
N LEU A 12 -4.85 -4.09 -1.78
CA LEU A 12 -5.25 -2.73 -2.11
C LEU A 12 -5.62 -1.93 -0.87
N LYS A 13 -6.28 -2.57 0.08
CA LYS A 13 -6.63 -1.89 1.32
C LYS A 13 -5.38 -1.53 2.10
N ALA A 14 -4.41 -2.44 2.16
CA ALA A 14 -3.15 -2.18 2.85
C ALA A 14 -2.40 -1.03 2.19
N GLU A 15 -2.41 -0.99 0.85
CA GLU A 15 -1.76 0.07 0.12
C GLU A 15 -2.40 1.42 0.44
N ARG A 16 -3.73 1.47 0.45
CA ARG A 16 -4.45 2.70 0.74
C ARG A 16 -4.19 3.16 2.17
N GLU A 17 -4.24 2.24 3.13
CA GLU A 17 -4.00 2.59 4.51
C GLU A 17 -2.57 3.09 4.73
N ALA A 18 -1.62 2.49 4.05
CA ALA A 18 -0.23 2.92 4.13
C ALA A 18 -0.06 4.32 3.54
N PHE A 19 -0.73 4.60 2.42
CA PHE A 19 -0.68 5.92 1.82
C PHE A 19 -1.32 6.97 2.72
N GLU A 20 -2.47 6.64 3.33
CA GLU A 20 -3.13 7.58 4.23
C GLU A 20 -2.25 7.90 5.42
N ARG A 21 -1.54 6.92 5.94
CA ARG A 21 -0.62 7.15 7.03
C ARG A 21 0.53 8.06 6.59
N TYR A 22 1.09 7.79 5.43
CA TYR A 22 2.15 8.62 4.88
C TYR A 22 1.68 10.07 4.72
N ASP A 23 0.50 10.26 4.16
CA ASP A 23 -0.05 11.59 3.94
C ASP A 23 -0.33 12.30 5.26
N ARG A 24 -0.81 11.57 6.26
CA ARG A 24 -1.10 12.13 7.57
C ARG A 24 0.16 12.59 8.29
N LEU A 25 1.27 11.91 8.03
CA LEU A 25 2.54 12.24 8.67
C LEU A 25 3.33 13.30 7.92
N ARG A 26 2.76 13.83 6.86
CA ARG A 26 3.39 14.91 6.12
C ARG A 26 3.58 16.11 7.04
N GLY A 27 4.79 16.62 7.09
CA GLY A 27 5.08 17.76 7.94
C GLY A 27 5.58 17.41 9.32
N TYR A 28 5.53 16.14 9.70
CA TYR A 28 6.13 15.71 10.96
C TYR A 28 7.64 15.72 10.85
N PRO A 29 8.35 16.10 11.91
CA PRO A 29 9.82 16.15 11.89
C PRO A 29 10.43 14.75 11.92
N GLY A 30 11.71 14.68 11.57
CA GLY A 30 12.47 13.45 11.66
C GLY A 30 12.17 12.50 10.51
N ASN A 31 12.40 11.21 10.74
CA ASN A 31 12.25 10.20 9.71
C ASN A 31 10.91 9.45 9.77
N VAL A 32 9.94 10.02 10.46
CA VAL A 32 8.63 9.38 10.59
C VAL A 32 7.98 9.20 9.23
N GLN A 33 8.04 10.23 8.39
CA GLN A 33 7.45 10.16 7.06
C GLN A 33 8.21 9.19 6.18
N GLU A 34 9.53 9.09 6.35
CA GLU A 34 10.31 8.15 5.57
C GLU A 34 9.92 6.71 5.86
N VAL A 35 9.68 6.39 7.13
CA VAL A 35 9.23 5.05 7.50
C VAL A 35 7.86 4.76 6.88
N ALA A 36 6.97 5.74 6.92
CA ALA A 36 5.64 5.58 6.33
C ALA A 36 5.75 5.40 4.81
N LEU A 37 6.66 6.13 4.18
CA LEU A 37 6.88 5.99 2.73
C LEU A 37 7.37 4.58 2.39
N ALA A 38 8.29 4.03 3.20
CA ALA A 38 8.77 2.68 2.96
C ALA A 38 7.64 1.66 3.07
N LEU A 39 6.77 1.81 4.04
CA LEU A 39 5.62 0.92 4.19
C LEU A 39 4.67 1.02 3.01
N TRP A 40 4.42 2.23 2.53
CA TRP A 40 3.58 2.43 1.36
C TRP A 40 4.21 1.82 0.11
N THR A 41 5.52 2.00 -0.06
CA THR A 41 6.23 1.43 -1.19
C THR A 41 6.14 -0.10 -1.18
N GLU A 42 6.33 -0.72 -0.02
CA GLU A 42 6.21 -2.17 0.09
C GLU A 42 4.81 -2.64 -0.27
N ALA A 43 3.78 -1.94 0.21
CA ALA A 43 2.41 -2.31 -0.07
C ALA A 43 2.11 -2.17 -1.56
N SER A 44 2.62 -1.12 -2.20
CA SER A 44 2.43 -0.91 -3.64
C SER A 44 3.12 -1.98 -4.45
N GLU A 45 4.32 -2.37 -4.05
CA GLU A 45 5.04 -3.43 -4.74
C GLU A 45 4.32 -4.76 -4.61
N ALA A 46 3.74 -5.04 -3.45
CA ALA A 46 2.99 -6.27 -3.26
C ALA A 46 1.79 -6.34 -4.20
N VAL A 47 1.10 -5.21 -4.38
CA VAL A 47 -0.02 -5.15 -5.33
C VAL A 47 0.46 -5.40 -6.75
N ARG A 48 1.55 -4.75 -7.13
CA ARG A 48 2.09 -4.90 -8.47
C ARG A 48 2.50 -6.34 -8.75
N GLU A 49 3.22 -6.95 -7.83
CA GLU A 49 3.66 -8.32 -8.01
C GLU A 49 2.49 -9.28 -8.11
N TYR A 50 1.48 -9.07 -7.28
CA TYR A 50 0.31 -9.92 -7.33
C TYR A 50 -0.38 -9.85 -8.69
N ARG A 51 -0.52 -8.63 -9.22
CA ARG A 51 -1.16 -8.45 -10.52
C ARG A 51 -0.36 -9.05 -11.67
N LEU A 52 0.96 -9.03 -11.54
CA LEU A 52 1.81 -9.64 -12.57
C LEU A 52 1.68 -11.15 -12.59
N LYS A 53 1.51 -11.76 -11.40
CA LYS A 53 1.36 -13.20 -11.30
C LYS A 53 -0.07 -13.66 -11.57
N ASN A 54 -1.03 -12.78 -11.43
CA ASN A 54 -2.45 -13.10 -11.60
C ASN A 54 -3.12 -12.11 -12.53
N PRO A 55 -2.76 -12.13 -13.80
CA PRO A 55 -3.31 -11.18 -14.77
C PRO A 55 -4.80 -11.36 -15.05
#